data_7630763f989f21647cdce7efed36ad8c
#
_entry.id   7630763f989f21647cdce7efed36ad8c
#
_cell.length_a   1.000
_cell.length_b   1.000
_cell.length_c   1.000
_cell.angle_alpha   90.00
_cell.angle_beta   90.00
_cell.angle_gamma   90.00
#
_symmetry.space_group_name_H-M   'P 1'
#
loop_
_entity.id
_entity.type
_entity.pdbx_description
1 polymer ?
#
loop_
_entity_poly.entity_id
_entity_poly.type
_entity_poly.pdbx_seq_one_letter_code
_entity_poly.pdbx_strand_id
1 'polypeptide(L)' 'MTDEELETSLRTYNRRRPFRAYLLEFVSGIEVRIENREAIARFNTVWLYRGPNKSQSLFPSAAVCRLLDAVAET' A
#
# COMPACT_ATOMS: atom_id res chain seq x y z
N MET A 1 -6.52 1.77 -9.61
CA MET A 1 -5.74 0.63 -10.14
C MET A 1 -6.62 -0.59 -10.24
N THR A 2 -6.33 -1.47 -11.17
CA THR A 2 -6.93 -2.80 -11.18
C THR A 2 -6.27 -3.67 -10.10
N ASP A 3 -6.90 -4.79 -9.77
CA ASP A 3 -6.31 -5.73 -8.81
C ASP A 3 -4.93 -6.20 -9.28
N GLU A 4 -4.80 -6.49 -10.57
CA GLU A 4 -3.54 -6.95 -11.14
C GLU A 4 -2.47 -5.87 -11.07
N GLU A 5 -2.81 -4.64 -11.39
CA GLU A 5 -1.87 -3.52 -11.30
C GLU A 5 -1.40 -3.29 -9.87
N LEU A 6 -2.34 -3.31 -8.94
CA LEU A 6 -2.01 -3.11 -7.53
C LEU A 6 -1.14 -4.25 -7.01
N GLU A 7 -1.47 -5.48 -7.33
CA GLU A 7 -0.68 -6.63 -6.92
C GLU A 7 0.76 -6.55 -7.45
N THR A 8 0.91 -6.22 -8.73
CA THR A 8 2.23 -6.09 -9.34
C THR A 8 3.04 -4.97 -8.69
N SER A 9 2.41 -3.82 -8.46
CA SER A 9 3.07 -2.68 -7.83
C SER A 9 3.51 -3.00 -6.41
N LEU A 10 2.63 -3.61 -5.63
CA LEU A 10 2.96 -3.99 -4.25
C LEU A 10 4.12 -4.98 -4.22
N ARG A 11 4.11 -5.95 -5.12
CA ARG A 11 5.20 -6.93 -5.21
C ARG A 11 6.53 -6.23 -5.49
N THR A 12 6.55 -5.28 -6.42
CA THR A 12 7.74 -4.54 -6.76
C THR A 12 8.30 -3.78 -5.56
N TYR A 13 7.45 -3.04 -4.86
CA TYR A 13 7.87 -2.26 -3.70
C TYR A 13 8.29 -3.15 -2.53
N ASN A 14 7.59 -4.24 -2.30
CA ASN A 14 7.89 -5.13 -1.19
C ASN A 14 9.15 -5.97 -1.40
N ARG A 15 9.62 -6.11 -2.64
CA ARG A 15 10.84 -6.86 -2.96
C ARG A 15 12.12 -6.08 -2.75
N ARG A 16 12.04 -4.79 -2.57
CA ARG A 16 13.24 -3.97 -2.43
C ARG A 16 14.06 -4.41 -1.22
N ARG A 17 15.38 -4.45 -1.41
CA ARG A 17 16.30 -4.85 -0.34
C ARG A 17 17.43 -3.84 -0.22
N PRO A 18 17.58 -3.16 0.92
CA PRO A 18 16.68 -3.28 2.08
C PRO A 18 15.29 -2.73 1.79
N PHE A 19 14.32 -3.16 2.58
CA PHE A 19 12.95 -2.64 2.45
C PHE A 19 12.95 -1.15 2.72
N ARG A 20 12.23 -0.40 1.90
CA ARG A 20 12.03 1.03 2.11
C ARG A 20 10.54 1.33 2.13
N ALA A 21 10.15 2.22 3.04
CA ALA A 21 8.77 2.64 3.15
C ALA A 21 8.27 3.25 1.84
N TYR A 22 7.00 3.09 1.56
CA TYR A 22 6.37 3.69 0.39
C TYR A 22 4.98 4.20 0.78
N LEU A 23 4.39 5.00 -0.11
CA LEU A 23 3.07 5.57 0.11
C LEU A 23 2.07 4.94 -0.83
N LEU A 24 0.90 4.67 -0.28
CA LEU A 24 -0.26 4.22 -1.03
C LEU A 24 -1.20 5.42 -1.14
N GLU A 25 -1.34 5.96 -2.35
CA GLU A 25 -2.19 7.13 -2.58
C GLU A 25 -3.55 6.69 -3.09
N PHE A 26 -4.59 7.11 -2.39
CA PHE A 26 -5.97 6.82 -2.77
C PHE A 26 -6.51 7.92 -3.70
N VAL A 27 -7.53 7.56 -4.48
CA VAL A 27 -8.17 8.52 -5.39
C VAL A 27 -8.79 9.70 -4.63
N SER A 28 -9.07 9.52 -3.34
CA SER A 28 -9.55 10.60 -2.48
C SER A 28 -8.48 11.63 -2.15
N GLY A 29 -7.21 11.33 -2.45
CA GLY A 29 -6.08 12.18 -2.09
C GLY A 29 -5.42 11.79 -0.79
N ILE A 30 -6.00 10.85 -0.03
CA ILE A 30 -5.39 10.36 1.20
C ILE A 30 -4.18 9.50 0.86
N GLU A 31 -3.10 9.70 1.60
CA GLU A 31 -1.90 8.88 1.49
C GLU A 31 -1.68 8.08 2.76
N VAL A 32 -1.30 6.82 2.59
CA VAL A 32 -1.01 5.93 3.71
C VAL A 32 0.41 5.45 3.58
N ARG A 33 1.20 5.60 4.65
CA ARG A 33 2.58 5.16 4.67
C ARG A 33 2.67 3.69 5.03
N ILE A 34 3.34 2.93 4.19
CA ILE A 34 3.55 1.50 4.39
C ILE A 34 4.99 1.30 4.87
N GLU A 35 5.15 0.88 6.11
CA GLU A 35 6.46 0.78 6.74
C GLU A 35 6.98 -0.64 6.87
N ASN A 36 6.17 -1.64 6.50
CA ASN A 36 6.65 -3.02 6.45
C ASN A 36 5.86 -3.80 5.40
N ARG A 37 6.45 -4.92 4.96
CA ARG A 37 5.87 -5.72 3.89
C ARG A 37 4.54 -6.36 4.25
N GLU A 38 4.28 -6.53 5.52
CA GLU A 38 3.10 -7.24 6.01
C GLU A 38 1.92 -6.33 6.25
N ALA A 39 2.09 -5.01 6.05
CA ALA A 39 1.02 -4.05 6.32
C ALA A 39 -0.15 -4.18 5.36
N ILE A 40 0.09 -4.72 4.16
CA ILE A 40 -0.96 -4.89 3.14
C ILE A 40 -1.14 -6.37 2.85
N ALA A 41 -2.39 -6.82 2.87
CA ALA A 41 -2.75 -8.20 2.52
C ALA A 41 -3.98 -8.19 1.61
N ARG A 42 -4.11 -9.21 0.79
CA ARG A 42 -5.26 -9.36 -0.10
C ARG A 42 -6.23 -10.39 0.48
N PHE A 43 -7.51 -10.01 0.49
CA PHE A 43 -8.62 -10.90 0.85
C PHE A 43 -9.60 -10.95 -0.31
N ASN A 44 -9.53 -11.98 -1.12
CA ASN A 44 -10.41 -12.13 -2.29
C ASN A 44 -10.36 -10.88 -3.17
N THR A 45 -11.44 -10.10 -3.20
CA THR A 45 -11.55 -8.90 -4.03
C THR A 45 -11.26 -7.61 -3.29
N VAL A 46 -10.90 -7.68 -2.00
CA VAL A 46 -10.57 -6.50 -1.20
C VAL A 46 -9.17 -6.62 -0.64
N TRP A 47 -8.63 -5.47 -0.26
CA TRP A 47 -7.28 -5.38 0.31
C TRP A 47 -7.39 -4.88 1.73
N LEU A 48 -6.53 -5.37 2.60
CA LEU A 48 -6.48 -5.00 3.99
C LEU A 48 -5.20 -4.24 4.28
N TYR A 49 -5.34 -3.04 4.86
CA TYR A 49 -4.21 -2.31 5.41
C TYR A 49 -4.25 -2.42 6.93
N ARG A 50 -3.12 -2.82 7.52
CA ARG A 50 -2.95 -2.88 8.96
C ARG A 50 -2.09 -1.70 9.39
N GLY A 51 -2.74 -0.72 9.99
CA GLY A 51 -2.08 0.47 10.48
C GLY A 51 -1.59 0.35 11.93
N PRO A 52 -1.04 1.43 12.46
CA PRO A 52 -0.60 1.45 13.85
C PRO A 52 -1.80 1.31 14.80
N ASN A 53 -1.52 0.91 16.04
CA ASN A 53 -2.53 0.76 17.08
C ASN A 53 -3.63 -0.24 16.73
N LYS A 54 -3.28 -1.28 15.97
CA LYS A 54 -4.21 -2.33 15.54
C LYS A 54 -5.34 -1.84 14.65
N SER A 55 -5.21 -0.65 14.07
CA SER A 55 -6.21 -0.16 13.14
C SER A 55 -6.14 -0.98 11.85
N GLN A 56 -7.30 -1.19 11.24
CA GLN A 56 -7.40 -1.93 9.99
C GLN A 56 -8.35 -1.20 9.04
N SER A 57 -8.02 -1.23 7.77
CA SER A 57 -8.86 -0.62 6.74
C SER A 57 -8.99 -1.58 5.57
N LEU A 58 -10.19 -1.73 5.06
CA LEU A 58 -10.45 -2.53 3.86
C LEU A 58 -10.75 -1.59 2.71
N PHE A 59 -10.24 -1.92 1.53
CA PHE A 59 -10.47 -1.10 0.35
C PHE A 59 -10.37 -1.95 -0.92
N PRO A 60 -11.11 -1.58 -1.97
CA PRO A 60 -10.95 -2.21 -3.28
C PRO A 60 -9.76 -1.59 -4.00
N SER A 61 -9.19 -2.32 -4.96
CA SER A 61 -8.08 -1.81 -5.75
C SER A 61 -8.45 -0.52 -6.49
N ALA A 62 -9.70 -0.38 -6.89
CA ALA A 62 -10.18 0.80 -7.60
C ALA A 62 -10.05 2.09 -6.77
N ALA A 63 -9.97 1.98 -5.45
CA ALA A 63 -9.78 3.14 -4.58
C ALA A 63 -8.34 3.65 -4.58
N VAL A 64 -7.40 2.86 -5.10
CA VAL A 64 -5.99 3.21 -5.11
C VAL A 64 -5.64 3.93 -6.41
N CYS A 65 -4.99 5.07 -6.28
CA CYS A 65 -4.53 5.85 -7.43
C CYS A 65 -3.15 5.37 -7.89
N ARG A 66 -2.19 5.32 -6.98
CA ARG A 66 -0.80 4.93 -7.30
C ARG A 66 0.00 4.65 -6.04
N LEU A 67 1.19 4.07 -6.23
CA LEU A 67 2.17 3.91 -5.17
C LEU A 67 3.34 4.85 -5.45
N LEU A 68 3.90 5.41 -4.39
CA LEU A 68 5.00 6.36 -4.46
C LEU A 68 6.05 6.01 -3.43
N ASP A 69 7.30 6.33 -3.70
CA ASP A 69 8.32 6.23 -2.67
C ASP A 69 8.04 7.25 -1.58
N ALA A 70 8.19 6.83 -0.32
CA ALA A 70 8.12 7.76 0.78
C ALA A 70 9.40 8.61 0.76
N VAL A 71 9.22 9.93 0.72
CA VAL A 71 10.37 10.82 0.72
C VAL A 71 10.95 10.84 2.12
N ALA A 72 12.26 10.58 2.22
CA ALA A 72 12.94 10.70 3.50
C ALA A 72 12.99 12.17 3.88
N GLU A 73 12.41 12.48 5.03
CA GLU A 73 12.52 13.82 5.57
C GLU A 73 13.88 13.96 6.24
N THR A 74 14.60 14.95 5.83
CA THR A 74 15.88 15.28 6.44
C THR A 74 15.71 16.33 7.52
#